data_f18a408dcb789ce108f8a55b24ee90e9
#
_entry.id   f18a408dcb789ce108f8a55b24ee90e9
#
_cell.length_a   1.000
_cell.length_b   1.000
_cell.length_c   1.000
_cell.angle_alpha   90.00
_cell.angle_beta   90.00
_cell.angle_gamma   90.00
#
_symmetry.space_group_name_H-M   'P 1'
#
loop_
_entity.id
_entity.type
_entity.pdbx_description
1 polymer ?
#
loop_
_entity_poly.entity_id
_entity_poly.type
_entity_poly.pdbx_seq_one_letter_code
_entity_poly.pdbx_strand_id
1 'polypeptide(L)'
;AGTQASAKCCTSDITLAEFRRLKGKMDGVNPNATTPEAYINGTPDWRTDLYASRGTLMTHAESIELFEQLGTKFTPELKSPSVEMPYGGGYTQEDYAQQMIDEYRAAGVDPADVYAQSFNLDDVLYWIENEPAFGEQAVYLDGRYGDESFDHADPSTWDPDMADLADKGVNIIAPPMWMLVSTEGDDMVDISRKSYEFFV
;
A
#
# COMPACT_ATOMS: atom_id res chain seq x y z
N ALA A 1 0.25 5.54 35.47
CA ALA A 1 0.78 5.14 34.16
C ALA A 1 1.05 6.41 33.38
N GLY A 2 2.28 6.59 32.90
CA GLY A 2 2.65 7.73 32.06
C GLY A 2 2.09 7.58 30.63
N THR A 3 2.02 8.69 29.89
CA THR A 3 1.69 8.65 28.47
C THR A 3 2.81 7.95 27.71
N GLN A 4 2.45 7.06 26.79
CA GLN A 4 3.43 6.40 25.94
C GLN A 4 4.12 7.42 25.01
N ALA A 5 5.38 7.17 24.69
CA ALA A 5 6.12 7.98 23.73
C ALA A 5 5.54 7.82 22.33
N SER A 6 5.42 8.91 21.60
CA SER A 6 4.94 8.93 20.22
C SER A 6 5.67 9.98 19.42
N ALA A 7 5.77 9.77 18.11
CA ALA A 7 6.27 10.77 17.17
C ALA A 7 5.44 10.68 15.88
N LYS A 8 5.20 11.82 15.25
CA LYS A 8 4.54 11.92 13.95
C LYS A 8 5.25 12.99 13.13
N CYS A 9 5.63 12.63 11.91
CA CYS A 9 6.12 13.55 10.89
C CYS A 9 5.66 13.00 9.55
N CYS A 10 4.82 13.73 8.85
CA CYS A 10 4.33 13.34 7.53
C CYS A 10 5.25 13.92 6.44
N THR A 11 5.31 13.27 5.28
CA THR A 11 6.05 13.79 4.13
C THR A 11 5.53 15.15 3.67
N SER A 12 4.26 15.45 3.92
CA SER A 12 3.67 16.78 3.71
C SER A 12 4.22 17.89 4.64
N ASP A 13 4.91 17.52 5.74
CA ASP A 13 5.44 18.48 6.74
C ASP A 13 6.87 18.90 6.39
N ILE A 14 7.52 18.25 5.45
CA ILE A 14 8.94 18.47 5.11
C ILE A 14 9.12 18.58 3.59
N THR A 15 10.16 19.28 3.19
CA THR A 15 10.57 19.36 1.80
C THR A 15 11.29 18.08 1.34
N LEU A 16 11.35 17.81 0.04
CA LEU A 16 12.15 16.72 -0.51
C LEU A 16 13.63 16.80 -0.10
N ALA A 17 14.17 18.01 0.00
CA ALA A 17 15.56 18.21 0.44
C ALA A 17 15.78 17.80 1.91
N GLU A 18 14.79 18.04 2.76
CA GLU A 18 14.81 17.57 4.16
C GLU A 18 14.58 16.06 4.24
N PHE A 19 13.64 15.51 3.47
CA PHE A 19 13.39 14.07 3.37
C PHE A 19 14.68 13.31 3.01
N ARG A 20 15.44 13.77 2.03
CA ARG A 20 16.72 13.15 1.61
C ARG A 20 17.83 13.18 2.67
N ARG A 21 17.67 13.97 3.73
CA ARG A 21 18.61 13.98 4.88
C ARG A 21 18.31 12.92 5.92
N LEU A 22 17.12 12.33 5.86
CA LEU A 22 16.73 11.26 6.77
C LEU A 22 17.38 9.94 6.35
N LYS A 23 17.39 8.99 7.26
CA LYS A 23 17.80 7.60 7.00
C LYS A 23 16.60 6.70 7.20
N GLY A 24 16.40 5.80 6.26
CA GLY A 24 15.38 4.78 6.38
C GLY A 24 15.69 3.86 7.57
N LYS A 25 14.66 3.53 8.33
CA LYS A 25 14.72 2.62 9.47
C LYS A 25 13.60 1.59 9.35
N MET A 26 13.86 0.35 9.75
CA MET A 26 12.80 -0.63 9.94
C MET A 26 11.72 -0.05 10.84
N ASP A 27 10.48 -0.31 10.53
CA ASP A 27 9.32 0.05 11.34
C ASP A 27 9.41 -0.54 12.75
N GLY A 28 8.72 0.09 13.65
CA GLY A 28 8.74 -0.25 15.07
C GLY A 28 9.44 0.79 15.91
N VAL A 29 8.92 0.98 17.10
CA VAL A 29 9.37 1.97 18.07
C VAL A 29 9.25 1.39 19.48
N ASN A 30 10.02 1.95 20.43
CA ASN A 30 9.84 1.63 21.84
C ASN A 30 8.89 2.65 22.49
N PRO A 31 7.61 2.32 22.72
CA PRO A 31 6.63 3.25 23.29
C PRO A 31 6.91 3.59 24.77
N ASN A 32 7.80 2.85 25.44
CA ASN A 32 8.19 3.10 26.83
C ASN A 32 9.50 3.92 26.94
N ALA A 33 10.03 4.39 25.81
CA ALA A 33 11.26 5.15 25.79
C ALA A 33 11.10 6.52 26.47
N THR A 34 12.20 7.00 27.06
CA THR A 34 12.30 8.32 27.70
C THR A 34 13.26 9.24 26.95
N THR A 35 13.92 8.74 25.91
CA THR A 35 14.78 9.51 25.00
C THR A 35 14.49 9.20 23.55
N PRO A 36 14.76 10.13 22.61
CA PRO A 36 14.59 9.87 21.18
C PRO A 36 15.36 8.65 20.69
N GLU A 37 16.61 8.46 21.13
CA GLU A 37 17.47 7.34 20.74
C GLU A 37 16.86 6.01 21.19
N ALA A 38 16.35 5.94 22.42
CA ALA A 38 15.69 4.74 22.93
C ALA A 38 14.38 4.48 22.19
N TYR A 39 13.66 5.54 21.76
CA TYR A 39 12.41 5.42 21.01
C TYR A 39 12.64 4.77 19.63
N ILE A 40 13.62 5.25 18.89
CA ILE A 40 13.90 4.72 17.54
C ILE A 40 14.56 3.33 17.54
N ASN A 41 15.12 2.88 18.68
CA ASN A 41 15.71 1.54 18.83
C ASN A 41 14.67 0.47 19.24
N GLY A 42 13.47 0.57 18.72
CA GLY A 42 12.35 -0.32 19.03
C GLY A 42 12.00 -1.29 17.91
N THR A 43 12.98 -1.81 17.18
CA THR A 43 12.71 -2.82 16.14
C THR A 43 12.01 -4.04 16.76
N PRO A 44 10.87 -4.50 16.20
CA PRO A 44 10.17 -5.67 16.68
C PRO A 44 11.04 -6.93 16.63
N ASP A 45 10.85 -7.85 17.56
CA ASP A 45 11.64 -9.09 17.69
C ASP A 45 11.49 -10.06 16.50
N TRP A 46 10.40 -9.93 15.74
CA TRP A 46 10.15 -10.69 14.50
C TRP A 46 10.77 -10.05 13.25
N ARG A 47 11.40 -8.86 13.38
CA ARG A 47 12.17 -8.19 12.32
C ARG A 47 13.66 -8.34 12.55
N THR A 48 14.44 -8.30 11.47
CA THR A 48 15.89 -8.27 11.59
C THR A 48 16.41 -6.91 12.04
N ASP A 49 17.37 -6.90 12.96
CA ASP A 49 18.12 -5.69 13.32
C ASP A 49 19.26 -5.39 12.34
N LEU A 50 19.63 -6.34 11.49
CA LEU A 50 20.66 -6.17 10.51
C LEU A 50 20.21 -5.12 9.47
N TYR A 51 20.97 -4.03 9.38
CA TYR A 51 20.64 -2.87 8.54
C TYR A 51 19.37 -2.10 8.92
N ALA A 52 18.81 -2.34 10.10
CA ALA A 52 17.52 -1.78 10.54
C ALA A 52 17.45 -0.25 10.51
N SER A 53 18.58 0.46 10.48
CA SER A 53 18.63 1.94 10.46
C SER A 53 19.53 2.49 9.35
N ARG A 54 19.72 1.76 8.26
CA ARG A 54 20.64 2.12 7.15
C ARG A 54 19.96 2.23 5.79
N GLY A 55 18.65 2.23 5.75
CA GLY A 55 17.90 2.37 4.51
C GLY A 55 18.14 3.72 3.84
N THR A 56 18.30 3.72 2.53
CA THR A 56 18.28 4.92 1.71
C THR A 56 16.84 5.25 1.36
N LEU A 57 16.40 6.48 1.65
CA LEU A 57 15.10 6.95 1.22
C LEU A 57 15.19 7.41 -0.24
N MET A 58 14.20 7.03 -1.01
CA MET A 58 14.13 7.30 -2.45
C MET A 58 12.81 8.01 -2.77
N THR A 59 12.81 8.81 -3.83
CA THR A 59 11.57 9.22 -4.49
C THR A 59 11.01 8.04 -5.29
N HIS A 60 9.77 8.12 -5.71
CA HIS A 60 9.17 7.09 -6.56
C HIS A 60 9.93 6.98 -7.88
N ALA A 61 10.29 8.11 -8.53
CA ALA A 61 11.10 8.10 -9.75
C ALA A 61 12.47 7.42 -9.56
N GLU A 62 13.18 7.69 -8.45
CA GLU A 62 14.45 7.03 -8.13
C GLU A 62 14.27 5.51 -7.90
N SER A 63 13.14 5.09 -7.34
CA SER A 63 12.84 3.67 -7.14
C SER A 63 12.52 2.96 -8.46
N ILE A 64 11.85 3.64 -9.39
CA ILE A 64 11.59 3.12 -10.74
C ILE A 64 12.92 2.83 -11.44
N GLU A 65 13.83 3.82 -11.47
CA GLU A 65 15.15 3.65 -12.07
C GLU A 65 15.94 2.46 -11.47
N LEU A 66 15.89 2.30 -10.15
CA LEU A 66 16.55 1.17 -9.47
C LEU A 66 15.95 -0.17 -9.89
N PHE A 67 14.63 -0.28 -9.93
CA PHE A 67 13.96 -1.53 -10.27
C PHE A 67 14.10 -1.90 -11.75
N GLU A 68 14.16 -0.92 -12.65
CA GLU A 68 14.55 -1.17 -14.05
C GLU A 68 15.95 -1.76 -14.16
N GLN A 69 16.94 -1.20 -13.41
CA GLN A 69 18.30 -1.75 -13.37
C GLN A 69 18.36 -3.18 -12.83
N LEU A 70 17.43 -3.55 -11.95
CA LEU A 70 17.31 -4.91 -11.41
C LEU A 70 16.53 -5.85 -12.34
N GLY A 71 15.87 -5.33 -13.38
CA GLY A 71 15.08 -6.10 -14.33
C GLY A 71 13.82 -6.71 -13.70
N THR A 72 13.19 -6.03 -12.75
CA THR A 72 11.97 -6.47 -12.07
C THR A 72 10.73 -5.80 -12.67
N LYS A 73 9.55 -6.38 -12.42
CA LYS A 73 8.26 -5.71 -12.58
C LYS A 73 7.94 -4.84 -11.36
N PHE A 74 6.87 -4.06 -11.44
CA PHE A 74 6.51 -3.05 -10.47
C PHE A 74 5.14 -3.31 -9.86
N THR A 75 5.04 -3.19 -8.54
CA THR A 75 3.77 -3.23 -7.80
C THR A 75 3.68 -2.04 -6.84
N PRO A 76 3.62 -0.79 -7.36
CA PRO A 76 3.55 0.39 -6.51
C PRO A 76 2.21 0.46 -5.80
N GLU A 77 2.21 0.79 -4.52
CA GLU A 77 1.00 1.08 -3.77
C GLU A 77 0.83 2.58 -3.59
N LEU A 78 -0.28 3.12 -4.09
CA LEU A 78 -0.70 4.48 -3.77
C LEU A 78 -1.28 4.51 -2.36
N LYS A 79 -0.49 4.97 -1.41
CA LYS A 79 -0.92 5.07 0.00
C LYS A 79 -1.98 6.15 0.16
N SER A 80 -2.98 5.87 0.98
CA SER A 80 -3.96 6.89 1.37
C SER A 80 -3.24 8.11 1.99
N PRO A 81 -3.54 9.34 1.55
CA PRO A 81 -2.92 10.52 2.10
C PRO A 81 -3.28 10.69 3.58
N SER A 82 -2.29 11.11 4.39
CA SER A 82 -2.51 11.44 5.80
C SER A 82 -2.98 12.88 6.01
N VAL A 83 -3.24 13.60 4.94
CA VAL A 83 -3.72 14.98 4.90
C VAL A 83 -5.03 15.04 4.15
N GLU A 84 -5.82 16.09 4.42
CA GLU A 84 -7.06 16.33 3.69
C GLU A 84 -6.76 16.66 2.22
N MET A 85 -7.50 16.04 1.31
CA MET A 85 -7.44 16.33 -0.11
C MET A 85 -8.63 17.21 -0.53
N PRO A 86 -8.44 18.18 -1.45
CA PRO A 86 -7.21 18.48 -2.19
C PRO A 86 -6.13 19.14 -1.32
N TYR A 87 -4.90 18.61 -1.40
CA TYR A 87 -3.76 19.14 -0.64
C TYR A 87 -3.35 20.53 -1.15
N GLY A 88 -3.05 21.45 -0.22
CA GLY A 88 -2.67 22.81 -0.56
C GLY A 88 -3.74 23.58 -1.36
N GLY A 89 -4.99 23.09 -1.38
CA GLY A 89 -6.13 23.72 -2.03
C GLY A 89 -6.23 23.49 -3.54
N GLY A 90 -5.38 22.63 -4.12
CA GLY A 90 -5.40 22.42 -5.57
C GLY A 90 -4.92 21.04 -6.04
N TYR A 91 -4.14 20.31 -5.25
CA TYR A 91 -3.65 18.99 -5.62
C TYR A 91 -4.65 17.92 -5.16
N THR A 92 -5.36 17.33 -6.11
CA THR A 92 -6.48 16.41 -5.85
C THR A 92 -6.02 14.97 -5.65
N GLN A 93 -6.95 14.08 -5.26
CA GLN A 93 -6.67 12.65 -5.18
C GLN A 93 -6.37 12.07 -6.58
N GLU A 94 -7.07 12.54 -7.60
CA GLU A 94 -6.82 12.15 -8.98
C GLU A 94 -5.45 12.63 -9.46
N ASP A 95 -5.02 13.86 -9.10
CA ASP A 95 -3.67 14.36 -9.40
C ASP A 95 -2.60 13.45 -8.76
N TYR A 96 -2.87 12.97 -7.54
CA TYR A 96 -1.97 12.07 -6.84
C TYR A 96 -1.90 10.69 -7.52
N ALA A 97 -3.04 10.15 -7.92
CA ALA A 97 -3.12 8.90 -8.67
C ALA A 97 -2.45 9.02 -10.05
N GLN A 98 -2.67 10.15 -10.74
CA GLN A 98 -2.08 10.44 -12.04
C GLN A 98 -0.56 10.59 -11.97
N GLN A 99 -0.05 11.27 -10.95
CA GLN A 99 1.39 11.47 -10.81
C GLN A 99 2.15 10.14 -10.75
N MET A 100 1.63 9.13 -10.07
CA MET A 100 2.26 7.82 -10.02
C MET A 100 2.41 7.22 -11.43
N ILE A 101 1.39 7.29 -12.25
CA ILE A 101 1.42 6.79 -13.64
C ILE A 101 2.36 7.63 -14.53
N ASP A 102 2.32 8.95 -14.36
CA ASP A 102 3.18 9.85 -15.13
C ASP A 102 4.66 9.61 -14.91
N GLU A 103 5.06 9.24 -13.69
CA GLU A 103 6.44 8.90 -13.37
C GLU A 103 6.88 7.59 -14.07
N TYR A 104 6.03 6.57 -14.17
CA TYR A 104 6.30 5.37 -14.99
C TYR A 104 6.38 5.68 -16.46
N ARG A 105 5.46 6.51 -16.96
CA ARG A 105 5.45 6.96 -18.36
C ARG A 105 6.71 7.77 -18.71
N ALA A 106 7.14 8.66 -17.81
CA ALA A 106 8.35 9.46 -17.98
C ALA A 106 9.63 8.61 -18.01
N ALA A 107 9.66 7.49 -17.25
CA ALA A 107 10.73 6.53 -17.27
C ALA A 107 10.71 5.62 -18.52
N GLY A 108 9.60 5.56 -19.25
CA GLY A 108 9.45 4.72 -20.44
C GLY A 108 9.15 3.26 -20.10
N VAL A 109 8.67 2.98 -18.90
CA VAL A 109 8.30 1.63 -18.46
C VAL A 109 7.09 1.14 -19.25
N ASP A 110 7.12 -0.12 -19.69
CA ASP A 110 5.98 -0.76 -20.33
C ASP A 110 4.83 -0.88 -19.33
N PRO A 111 3.62 -0.36 -19.64
CA PRO A 111 2.45 -0.53 -18.77
C PRO A 111 2.21 -1.98 -18.35
N ALA A 112 2.50 -2.96 -19.23
CA ALA A 112 2.38 -4.39 -18.93
C ALA A 112 3.30 -4.91 -17.82
N ASP A 113 4.23 -4.10 -17.36
CA ASP A 113 5.11 -4.43 -16.24
C ASP A 113 4.74 -3.72 -14.93
N VAL A 114 3.66 -2.92 -14.93
CA VAL A 114 3.22 -2.12 -13.76
C VAL A 114 1.87 -2.60 -13.26
N TYR A 115 1.82 -3.06 -12.03
CA TYR A 115 0.63 -3.47 -11.29
C TYR A 115 0.35 -2.42 -10.21
N ALA A 116 -0.18 -1.26 -10.63
CA ALA A 116 -0.54 -0.18 -9.71
C ALA A 116 -1.64 -0.62 -8.75
N GLN A 117 -1.46 -0.40 -7.45
CA GLN A 117 -2.39 -0.89 -6.45
C GLN A 117 -2.81 0.19 -5.45
N SER A 118 -4.05 0.12 -5.00
CA SER A 118 -4.59 0.99 -3.95
C SER A 118 -5.67 0.27 -3.13
N PHE A 119 -5.77 0.62 -1.84
CA PHE A 119 -6.93 0.29 -1.01
C PHE A 119 -8.15 1.18 -1.31
N ASN A 120 -7.92 2.33 -1.95
CA ASN A 120 -9.00 3.21 -2.40
C ASN A 120 -9.47 2.74 -3.78
N LEU A 121 -10.69 2.23 -3.86
CA LEU A 121 -11.28 1.77 -5.11
C LEU A 121 -11.35 2.89 -6.17
N ASP A 122 -11.60 4.13 -5.75
CA ASP A 122 -11.68 5.26 -6.68
C ASP A 122 -10.36 5.52 -7.41
N ASP A 123 -9.20 5.28 -6.78
CA ASP A 123 -7.89 5.37 -7.44
C ASP A 123 -7.77 4.31 -8.56
N VAL A 124 -8.21 3.08 -8.26
CA VAL A 124 -8.18 1.96 -9.23
C VAL A 124 -9.10 2.27 -10.41
N LEU A 125 -10.32 2.74 -10.15
CA LEU A 125 -11.28 3.13 -11.18
C LEU A 125 -10.78 4.31 -12.00
N TYR A 126 -10.10 5.28 -11.37
CA TYR A 126 -9.46 6.37 -12.07
C TYR A 126 -8.45 5.87 -13.11
N TRP A 127 -7.58 4.91 -12.73
CA TRP A 127 -6.61 4.34 -13.67
C TRP A 127 -7.27 3.54 -14.78
N ILE A 128 -8.31 2.77 -14.48
CA ILE A 128 -9.08 2.01 -15.48
C ILE A 128 -9.69 2.96 -16.53
N GLU A 129 -10.27 4.06 -16.09
CA GLU A 129 -10.96 5.00 -16.97
C GLU A 129 -10.00 5.90 -17.75
N ASN A 130 -8.98 6.47 -17.07
CA ASN A 130 -8.14 7.54 -17.63
C ASN A 130 -6.80 7.04 -18.15
N GLU A 131 -6.32 5.89 -17.69
CA GLU A 131 -5.03 5.30 -18.01
C GLU A 131 -5.19 3.81 -18.37
N PRO A 132 -6.01 3.46 -19.39
CA PRO A 132 -6.43 2.07 -19.63
C PRO A 132 -5.29 1.08 -19.82
N ALA A 133 -4.14 1.51 -20.36
CA ALA A 133 -2.98 0.64 -20.53
C ALA A 133 -2.36 0.21 -19.19
N PHE A 134 -2.39 1.06 -18.16
CA PHE A 134 -1.98 0.73 -16.79
C PHE A 134 -3.17 0.15 -15.99
N GLY A 135 -4.37 0.65 -16.24
CA GLY A 135 -5.59 0.25 -15.56
C GLY A 135 -5.98 -1.21 -15.80
N GLU A 136 -5.60 -1.79 -16.95
CA GLU A 136 -5.84 -3.21 -17.26
C GLU A 136 -5.27 -4.14 -16.18
N GLN A 137 -4.18 -3.75 -15.54
CA GLN A 137 -3.50 -4.52 -14.49
C GLN A 137 -3.58 -3.86 -13.11
N ALA A 138 -4.40 -2.81 -12.97
CA ALA A 138 -4.57 -2.17 -11.67
C ALA A 138 -5.15 -3.15 -10.65
N VAL A 139 -4.63 -3.09 -9.43
CA VAL A 139 -4.95 -4.03 -8.36
C VAL A 139 -5.75 -3.31 -7.28
N TYR A 140 -6.96 -3.79 -7.02
CA TYR A 140 -7.72 -3.36 -5.85
C TYR A 140 -7.27 -4.16 -4.63
N LEU A 141 -6.64 -3.48 -3.68
CA LEU A 141 -6.30 -4.06 -2.38
C LEU A 141 -7.56 -4.11 -1.53
N ASP A 142 -8.00 -5.31 -1.17
CA ASP A 142 -9.24 -5.49 -0.43
C ASP A 142 -9.09 -5.12 1.04
N GLY A 143 -9.54 -3.93 1.39
CA GLY A 143 -9.55 -3.41 2.75
C GLY A 143 -10.91 -3.50 3.46
N ARG A 144 -11.92 -4.14 2.84
CA ARG A 144 -13.29 -4.23 3.37
C ARG A 144 -13.38 -4.89 4.74
N TYR A 145 -12.38 -5.70 5.10
CA TYR A 145 -12.27 -6.29 6.46
C TYR A 145 -12.20 -5.25 7.59
N GLY A 146 -11.99 -3.98 7.29
CA GLY A 146 -12.11 -2.88 8.24
C GLY A 146 -13.54 -2.48 8.57
N ASP A 147 -14.53 -2.96 7.80
CA ASP A 147 -15.96 -2.74 8.03
C ASP A 147 -16.54 -3.91 8.84
N GLU A 148 -17.21 -3.60 9.95
CA GLU A 148 -17.84 -4.62 10.83
C GLU A 148 -18.97 -5.39 10.13
N SER A 149 -19.54 -4.86 9.06
CA SER A 149 -20.60 -5.52 8.28
C SER A 149 -20.04 -6.54 7.28
N PHE A 150 -18.75 -6.49 6.95
CA PHE A 150 -18.12 -7.37 5.98
C PHE A 150 -17.69 -8.70 6.60
N ASP A 151 -18.18 -9.80 6.06
CA ASP A 151 -17.72 -11.16 6.36
C ASP A 151 -17.15 -11.80 5.09
N HIS A 152 -15.84 -12.05 5.06
CA HIS A 152 -15.16 -12.67 3.92
C HIS A 152 -15.65 -14.09 3.60
N ALA A 153 -16.35 -14.74 4.50
CA ALA A 153 -16.97 -16.06 4.32
C ALA A 153 -18.44 -16.01 3.91
N ASP A 154 -19.06 -14.79 3.84
CA ASP A 154 -20.45 -14.59 3.43
C ASP A 154 -20.55 -13.51 2.35
N PRO A 155 -20.60 -13.90 1.04
CA PRO A 155 -20.68 -12.96 -0.07
C PRO A 155 -21.87 -12.01 -0.03
N SER A 156 -22.94 -12.37 0.69
CA SER A 156 -24.11 -11.48 0.81
C SER A 156 -23.82 -10.19 1.59
N THR A 157 -22.69 -10.14 2.28
CA THR A 157 -22.21 -8.98 3.04
C THR A 157 -21.28 -8.06 2.23
N TRP A 158 -20.94 -8.45 1.00
CA TRP A 158 -19.93 -7.74 0.21
C TRP A 158 -20.55 -6.58 -0.58
N ASP A 159 -20.02 -5.37 -0.32
CA ASP A 159 -20.37 -4.16 -1.05
C ASP A 159 -19.08 -3.36 -1.35
N PRO A 160 -18.69 -3.18 -2.63
CA PRO A 160 -19.23 -3.85 -3.82
C PRO A 160 -18.97 -5.37 -3.83
N ASP A 161 -19.81 -6.13 -4.48
CA ASP A 161 -19.57 -7.56 -4.70
C ASP A 161 -18.59 -7.80 -5.89
N MET A 162 -18.23 -9.07 -6.16
CA MET A 162 -17.28 -9.40 -7.22
C MET A 162 -17.82 -9.09 -8.62
N ALA A 163 -19.12 -9.22 -8.85
CA ALA A 163 -19.73 -8.89 -10.12
C ALA A 163 -19.71 -7.37 -10.34
N ASP A 164 -20.01 -6.59 -9.30
CA ASP A 164 -19.92 -5.13 -9.34
C ASP A 164 -18.51 -4.64 -9.65
N LEU A 165 -17.49 -5.27 -9.05
CA LEU A 165 -16.09 -4.94 -9.33
C LEU A 165 -15.70 -5.29 -10.76
N ALA A 166 -16.09 -6.47 -11.24
CA ALA A 166 -15.83 -6.90 -12.62
C ALA A 166 -16.54 -6.00 -13.64
N ASP A 167 -17.80 -5.62 -13.39
CA ASP A 167 -18.55 -4.70 -14.26
C ASP A 167 -17.93 -3.30 -14.33
N LYS A 168 -17.22 -2.87 -13.27
CA LYS A 168 -16.42 -1.64 -13.24
C LYS A 168 -15.04 -1.78 -13.91
N GLY A 169 -14.68 -2.98 -14.38
CA GLY A 169 -13.41 -3.25 -15.05
C GLY A 169 -12.24 -3.59 -14.10
N VAL A 170 -12.50 -3.86 -12.83
CA VAL A 170 -11.48 -4.34 -11.90
C VAL A 170 -11.14 -5.79 -12.22
N ASN A 171 -9.96 -6.01 -12.80
CA ASN A 171 -9.51 -7.34 -13.22
C ASN A 171 -8.74 -8.08 -12.13
N ILE A 172 -8.16 -7.36 -11.17
CA ILE A 172 -7.31 -7.96 -10.14
C ILE A 172 -7.71 -7.40 -8.77
N ILE A 173 -8.03 -8.32 -7.86
CA ILE A 173 -8.26 -8.01 -6.45
C ILE A 173 -7.21 -8.73 -5.59
N ALA A 174 -6.73 -8.08 -4.55
CA ALA A 174 -5.74 -8.64 -3.63
C ALA A 174 -6.27 -8.61 -2.19
N PRO A 175 -6.98 -9.63 -1.75
CA PRO A 175 -7.38 -9.79 -0.36
C PRO A 175 -6.18 -10.21 0.51
N PRO A 176 -6.19 -9.92 1.82
CA PRO A 176 -5.24 -10.48 2.74
C PRO A 176 -5.27 -12.02 2.74
N MET A 177 -4.11 -12.65 2.90
CA MET A 177 -3.99 -14.11 2.81
C MET A 177 -4.89 -14.85 3.80
N TRP A 178 -5.12 -14.30 4.99
CA TRP A 178 -5.98 -14.92 6.00
C TRP A 178 -7.47 -14.99 5.61
N MET A 179 -7.89 -14.22 4.61
CA MET A 179 -9.23 -14.36 4.01
C MET A 179 -9.32 -15.59 3.11
N LEU A 180 -8.21 -16.06 2.57
CA LEU A 180 -8.13 -17.16 1.61
C LEU A 180 -7.74 -18.48 2.25
N VAL A 181 -7.14 -18.45 3.44
CA VAL A 181 -6.63 -19.63 4.13
C VAL A 181 -7.12 -19.65 5.58
N SER A 182 -7.38 -20.84 6.10
CA SER A 182 -7.64 -21.05 7.51
C SER A 182 -6.37 -21.54 8.22
N THR A 183 -6.26 -21.22 9.51
CA THR A 183 -5.18 -21.70 10.36
C THR A 183 -5.71 -22.55 11.49
N GLU A 184 -4.93 -23.54 11.92
CA GLU A 184 -5.17 -24.30 13.14
C GLU A 184 -3.96 -24.12 14.06
N GLY A 185 -4.12 -23.33 15.13
CA GLY A 185 -2.99 -22.83 15.91
C GLY A 185 -2.12 -21.90 15.08
N ASP A 186 -0.80 -22.11 15.09
CA ASP A 186 0.17 -21.34 14.30
C ASP A 186 0.43 -21.92 12.90
N ASP A 187 -0.16 -23.09 12.59
CA ASP A 187 0.00 -23.77 11.32
C ASP A 187 -1.12 -23.44 10.33
N MET A 188 -0.74 -23.21 9.09
CA MET A 188 -1.67 -23.02 7.98
C MET A 188 -2.15 -24.39 7.49
N VAL A 189 -3.41 -24.72 7.70
CA VAL A 189 -3.94 -26.09 7.52
C VAL A 189 -4.75 -26.31 6.26
N ASP A 190 -5.42 -25.28 5.74
CA ASP A 190 -6.22 -25.43 4.52
C ASP A 190 -6.42 -24.09 3.81
N ILE A 191 -6.54 -24.16 2.47
CA ILE A 191 -7.11 -23.04 1.72
C ILE A 191 -8.59 -23.03 2.06
N SER A 192 -9.09 -21.92 2.61
CA SER A 192 -10.52 -21.75 2.84
C SER A 192 -11.25 -21.81 1.52
N ARG A 193 -11.74 -23.01 1.15
CA ARG A 193 -12.43 -23.22 -0.11
C ARG A 193 -13.58 -22.26 -0.33
N LYS A 194 -14.30 -21.90 0.71
CA LYS A 194 -15.42 -20.95 0.59
C LYS A 194 -14.95 -19.57 0.17
N SER A 195 -14.00 -18.98 0.88
CA SER A 195 -13.51 -17.65 0.51
C SER A 195 -12.82 -17.68 -0.86
N TYR A 196 -11.98 -18.69 -1.12
CA TYR A 196 -11.31 -18.83 -2.42
C TYR A 196 -12.32 -18.94 -3.59
N GLU A 197 -13.38 -19.74 -3.44
CA GLU A 197 -14.42 -19.90 -4.47
C GLU A 197 -15.17 -18.60 -4.77
N PHE A 198 -15.15 -17.61 -3.87
CA PHE A 198 -15.78 -16.31 -4.05
C PHE A 198 -14.85 -15.27 -4.69
N PHE A 199 -13.52 -15.43 -4.55
CA PHE A 199 -12.52 -14.52 -5.13
C PHE A 199 -11.99 -14.97 -6.50
N VAL A 200 -12.34 -16.14 -6.98
CA VAL A 200 -11.98 -16.73 -8.26
C VAL A 200 -13.21 -16.89 -9.13
#